data_67225ea9fbcc4b31213297116d880c64
#
_entry.id   67225ea9fbcc4b31213297116d880c64
#
_cell.length_a   1.000
_cell.length_b   1.000
_cell.length_c   1.000
_cell.angle_alpha   90.00
_cell.angle_beta   90.00
_cell.angle_gamma   90.00
#
_symmetry.space_group_name_H-M   'P 1'
#
loop_
_entity.id
_entity.type
_entity.pdbx_description
1 polymer ?
#
loop_
_entity_poly.entity_id
_entity_poly.type
_entity_poly.pdbx_seq_one_letter_code
_entity_poly.pdbx_strand_id
1 'polypeptide(L)'
;MLSRQLEVSLRLAVSMARQKRHEFLTVEHLLLALLDNDSAVNALKACGADVIVLRKELEEYVEQHTPKLAENNDQAPHPTESFDRILQRGIFHVQSSGGDRTVEGADILVAMYSERDSFAVYLLKRHQINRLTLTQYLSHGTRKDETQAEEEVDSESSSSANAGPLELYTLNLNTEAQKGKTDPLIGREKEIERAAQILCRRRKNNPLLVGDPGVGKTSIAEGLAWLIVNGKA
;
A
#
# COMPACT_ATOMS: atom_id res chain seq x y z
N MET A 1 -13.48 8.92 4.53
CA MET A 1 -13.87 8.99 5.97
C MET A 1 -12.95 8.12 6.78
N LEU A 2 -12.71 8.42 8.08
CA LEU A 2 -11.95 7.55 8.98
C LEU A 2 -12.83 6.35 9.41
N SER A 3 -12.23 5.19 9.60
CA SER A 3 -12.92 4.05 10.17
C SER A 3 -13.22 4.30 11.66
N ARG A 4 -14.30 3.72 12.16
CA ARG A 4 -14.68 3.85 13.58
C ARG A 4 -13.59 3.36 14.52
N GLN A 5 -12.89 2.29 14.16
CA GLN A 5 -11.76 1.76 14.94
C GLN A 5 -10.58 2.74 14.97
N LEU A 6 -10.27 3.41 13.84
CA LEU A 6 -9.21 4.41 13.81
C LEU A 6 -9.55 5.63 14.66
N GLU A 7 -10.81 6.08 14.65
CA GLU A 7 -11.24 7.17 15.54
C GLU A 7 -11.07 6.81 17.02
N VAL A 8 -11.37 5.57 17.40
CA VAL A 8 -11.13 5.08 18.77
C VAL A 8 -9.63 5.08 19.09
N SER A 9 -8.80 4.63 18.16
CA SER A 9 -7.34 4.64 18.35
C SER A 9 -6.78 6.05 18.51
N LEU A 10 -7.28 7.03 17.74
CA LEU A 10 -6.87 8.42 17.90
C LEU A 10 -7.27 9.00 19.26
N ARG A 11 -8.48 8.71 19.73
CA ARG A 11 -8.92 9.10 21.08
C ARG A 11 -8.08 8.44 22.16
N LEU A 12 -7.69 7.18 21.96
CA LEU A 12 -6.83 6.45 22.87
C LEU A 12 -5.44 7.09 22.95
N ALA A 13 -4.84 7.49 21.81
CA ALA A 13 -3.56 8.19 21.79
C ALA A 13 -3.60 9.48 22.60
N VAL A 14 -4.64 10.31 22.41
CA VAL A 14 -4.84 11.53 23.18
C VAL A 14 -5.03 11.23 24.67
N SER A 15 -5.84 10.23 25.01
CA SER A 15 -6.09 9.80 26.39
C SER A 15 -4.81 9.34 27.09
N MET A 16 -3.97 8.54 26.41
CA MET A 16 -2.68 8.08 26.96
C MET A 16 -1.72 9.23 27.21
N ALA A 17 -1.59 10.16 26.25
CA ALA A 17 -0.75 11.33 26.41
C ALA A 17 -1.23 12.21 27.57
N ARG A 18 -2.55 12.41 27.70
CA ARG A 18 -3.16 13.19 28.80
C ARG A 18 -2.97 12.51 30.17
N GLN A 19 -3.19 11.19 30.25
CA GLN A 19 -3.04 10.43 31.49
C GLN A 19 -1.60 10.47 32.02
N LYS A 20 -0.63 10.42 31.11
CA LYS A 20 0.81 10.53 31.45
C LYS A 20 1.29 11.98 31.55
N ARG A 21 0.39 12.96 31.37
CA ARG A 21 0.67 14.40 31.40
C ARG A 21 1.75 14.83 30.42
N HIS A 22 1.80 14.19 29.25
CA HIS A 22 2.71 14.57 28.20
C HIS A 22 2.27 15.89 27.55
N GLU A 23 3.24 16.76 27.26
CA GLU A 23 2.99 18.06 26.61
C GLU A 23 2.62 17.88 25.14
N PHE A 24 3.24 16.91 24.47
CA PHE A 24 3.07 16.67 23.05
C PHE A 24 2.44 15.30 22.75
N LEU A 25 1.56 15.29 21.73
CA LEU A 25 1.04 14.09 21.11
C LEU A 25 1.92 13.75 19.90
N THR A 26 2.79 12.75 20.06
CA THR A 26 3.81 12.38 19.05
C THR A 26 3.40 11.19 18.20
N VAL A 27 4.20 10.90 17.19
CA VAL A 27 4.03 9.72 16.31
C VAL A 27 4.09 8.40 17.09
N GLU A 28 4.89 8.37 18.16
CA GLU A 28 5.04 7.20 19.03
C GLU A 28 3.75 6.91 19.81
N HIS A 29 3.02 7.93 20.26
CA HIS A 29 1.69 7.77 20.86
C HIS A 29 0.69 7.22 19.85
N LEU A 30 0.78 7.67 18.60
CA LEU A 30 -0.07 7.16 17.53
C LEU A 30 0.21 5.68 17.27
N LEU A 31 1.48 5.29 17.18
CA LEU A 31 1.85 3.89 17.00
C LEU A 31 1.40 3.03 18.18
N LEU A 32 1.58 3.49 19.43
CA LEU A 32 1.07 2.79 20.62
C LEU A 32 -0.43 2.54 20.56
N ALA A 33 -1.21 3.54 20.18
CA ALA A 33 -2.66 3.41 20.05
C ALA A 33 -3.05 2.49 18.88
N LEU A 34 -2.26 2.43 17.82
CA LEU A 34 -2.48 1.51 16.70
C LEU A 34 -2.15 0.05 17.06
N LEU A 35 -1.35 -0.20 18.11
CA LEU A 35 -1.15 -1.57 18.62
C LEU A 35 -2.41 -2.15 19.32
N ASP A 36 -3.45 -1.35 19.51
CA ASP A 36 -4.78 -1.79 19.97
C ASP A 36 -5.83 -1.76 18.85
N ASN A 37 -5.41 -1.47 17.60
CA ASN A 37 -6.28 -1.44 16.43
C ASN A 37 -6.16 -2.75 15.64
N ASP A 38 -7.27 -3.46 15.44
CA ASP A 38 -7.26 -4.78 14.79
C ASP A 38 -6.64 -4.75 13.39
N SER A 39 -6.98 -3.76 12.57
CA SER A 39 -6.43 -3.62 11.21
C SER A 39 -4.90 -3.44 11.24
N ALA A 40 -4.39 -2.57 12.12
CA ALA A 40 -2.96 -2.32 12.27
C ALA A 40 -2.23 -3.54 12.87
N VAL A 41 -2.79 -4.17 13.90
CA VAL A 41 -2.20 -5.36 14.54
C VAL A 41 -2.12 -6.53 13.57
N ASN A 42 -3.16 -6.77 12.77
CA ASN A 42 -3.15 -7.82 11.77
C ASN A 42 -2.09 -7.58 10.70
N ALA A 43 -1.93 -6.33 10.24
CA ALA A 43 -0.88 -5.95 9.29
C ALA A 43 0.53 -6.15 9.88
N LEU A 44 0.75 -5.76 11.15
CA LEU A 44 2.03 -5.93 11.84
C LEU A 44 2.37 -7.41 12.04
N LYS A 45 1.42 -8.23 12.50
CA LYS A 45 1.58 -9.67 12.67
C LYS A 45 1.85 -10.38 11.34
N ALA A 46 1.15 -10.00 10.28
CA ALA A 46 1.40 -10.54 8.94
C ALA A 46 2.80 -10.21 8.42
N CYS A 47 3.39 -9.08 8.84
CA CYS A 47 4.77 -8.72 8.56
C CYS A 47 5.79 -9.39 9.51
N GLY A 48 5.36 -10.26 10.44
CA GLY A 48 6.22 -10.98 11.38
C GLY A 48 6.62 -10.16 12.61
N ALA A 49 5.86 -9.11 12.97
CA ALA A 49 6.14 -8.30 14.15
C ALA A 49 5.73 -8.97 15.45
N ASP A 50 6.59 -8.93 16.46
CA ASP A 50 6.19 -9.19 17.83
C ASP A 50 5.59 -7.90 18.44
N VAL A 51 4.26 -7.85 18.47
CA VAL A 51 3.52 -6.68 18.95
C VAL A 51 3.77 -6.41 20.45
N ILE A 52 4.07 -7.45 21.23
CA ILE A 52 4.30 -7.31 22.68
C ILE A 52 5.65 -6.63 22.93
N VAL A 53 6.69 -7.08 22.23
CA VAL A 53 8.02 -6.48 22.34
C VAL A 53 8.01 -5.05 21.82
N LEU A 54 7.36 -4.81 20.68
CA LEU A 54 7.22 -3.49 20.08
C LEU A 54 6.52 -2.50 21.03
N ARG A 55 5.43 -2.93 21.69
CA ARG A 55 4.70 -2.13 22.67
C ARG A 55 5.61 -1.74 23.84
N LYS A 56 6.32 -2.69 24.43
CA LYS A 56 7.20 -2.43 25.58
C LYS A 56 8.29 -1.41 25.25
N GLU A 57 8.95 -1.56 24.10
CA GLU A 57 10.00 -0.63 23.67
C GLU A 57 9.46 0.78 23.40
N LEU A 58 8.25 0.88 22.83
CA LEU A 58 7.57 2.17 22.62
C LEU A 58 7.15 2.85 23.92
N GLU A 59 6.57 2.10 24.84
CA GLU A 59 6.15 2.63 26.16
C GLU A 59 7.33 3.18 26.94
N GLU A 60 8.45 2.45 26.93
CA GLU A 60 9.68 2.87 27.59
C GLU A 60 10.25 4.14 26.96
N TYR A 61 10.29 4.20 25.62
CA TYR A 61 10.77 5.37 24.92
C TYR A 61 9.90 6.61 25.17
N VAL A 62 8.58 6.47 25.07
CA VAL A 62 7.63 7.58 25.29
C VAL A 62 7.74 8.12 26.72
N GLU A 63 7.91 7.23 27.71
CA GLU A 63 8.03 7.62 29.10
C GLU A 63 9.32 8.43 29.38
N GLN A 64 10.43 8.05 28.69
CA GLN A 64 11.74 8.67 28.92
C GLN A 64 11.96 9.95 28.11
N HIS A 65 11.36 10.07 26.92
CA HIS A 65 11.72 11.13 25.97
C HIS A 65 10.62 12.15 25.72
N THR A 66 9.38 11.91 26.20
CA THR A 66 8.31 12.90 26.02
C THR A 66 8.28 13.88 27.18
N PRO A 67 8.38 15.20 26.94
CA PRO A 67 8.25 16.21 27.99
C PRO A 67 6.92 16.09 28.72
N LYS A 68 6.96 16.22 30.05
CA LYS A 68 5.78 16.21 30.91
C LYS A 68 5.38 17.62 31.28
N LEU A 69 4.10 17.91 31.32
CA LEU A 69 3.53 19.16 31.78
C LEU A 69 3.79 19.34 33.31
N ALA A 70 4.04 20.57 33.75
CA ALA A 70 4.17 20.90 35.14
C ALA A 70 2.89 20.54 35.92
N GLU A 71 3.01 20.30 37.25
CA GLU A 71 1.91 19.81 38.09
C GLU A 71 0.65 20.68 38.07
N ASN A 72 0.80 21.97 37.83
CA ASN A 72 -0.28 22.95 37.82
C ASN A 72 -0.85 23.27 36.44
N ASN A 73 -0.42 22.56 35.38
CA ASN A 73 -0.87 22.80 34.01
C ASN A 73 -1.76 21.64 33.54
N ASP A 74 -3.05 21.93 33.33
CA ASP A 74 -4.06 20.94 32.84
C ASP A 74 -4.38 21.14 31.36
N GLN A 75 -3.39 21.56 30.56
CA GLN A 75 -3.54 21.71 29.11
C GLN A 75 -3.66 20.36 28.45
N ALA A 76 -4.46 20.31 27.37
CA ALA A 76 -4.50 19.14 26.51
C ALA A 76 -3.17 18.97 25.76
N PRO A 77 -2.72 17.73 25.50
CA PRO A 77 -1.50 17.50 24.74
C PRO A 77 -1.63 18.09 23.33
N HIS A 78 -0.59 18.79 22.89
CA HIS A 78 -0.54 19.40 21.56
C HIS A 78 -0.05 18.39 20.51
N PRO A 79 -0.81 18.15 19.42
CA PRO A 79 -0.31 17.30 18.34
C PRO A 79 0.95 17.92 17.71
N THR A 80 1.94 17.08 17.42
CA THR A 80 3.12 17.51 16.67
C THR A 80 2.79 17.63 15.19
N GLU A 81 3.54 18.45 14.44
CA GLU A 81 3.38 18.57 12.99
C GLU A 81 3.51 17.21 12.27
N SER A 82 4.40 16.33 12.75
CA SER A 82 4.56 14.99 12.19
C SER A 82 3.33 14.13 12.40
N PHE A 83 2.66 14.24 13.55
CA PHE A 83 1.41 13.56 13.82
C PHE A 83 0.32 13.97 12.83
N ASP A 84 0.13 15.27 12.63
CA ASP A 84 -0.87 15.80 11.70
C ASP A 84 -0.55 15.46 10.25
N ARG A 85 0.72 15.54 9.84
CA ARG A 85 1.17 15.15 8.48
C ARG A 85 0.88 13.68 8.17
N ILE A 86 1.10 12.79 9.12
CA ILE A 86 0.82 11.35 8.93
C ILE A 86 -0.68 11.13 8.69
N LEU A 87 -1.54 11.75 9.49
CA LEU A 87 -2.98 11.63 9.31
C LEU A 87 -3.44 12.17 7.96
N GLN A 88 -2.99 13.37 7.60
CA GLN A 88 -3.32 13.97 6.31
C GLN A 88 -2.86 13.10 5.13
N ARG A 89 -1.65 12.55 5.20
CA ARG A 89 -1.12 11.64 4.16
C ARG A 89 -1.89 10.34 4.07
N GLY A 90 -2.26 9.73 5.21
CA GLY A 90 -3.09 8.52 5.23
C GLY A 90 -4.44 8.76 4.58
N ILE A 91 -5.11 9.87 4.92
CA ILE A 91 -6.39 10.27 4.32
C ILE A 91 -6.23 10.51 2.82
N PHE A 92 -5.24 11.30 2.41
CA PHE A 92 -4.98 11.61 1.00
C PHE A 92 -4.66 10.36 0.18
N HIS A 93 -3.87 9.43 0.72
CA HIS A 93 -3.52 8.18 0.06
C HIS A 93 -4.75 7.33 -0.26
N VAL A 94 -5.66 7.16 0.71
CA VAL A 94 -6.89 6.38 0.51
C VAL A 94 -7.84 7.08 -0.47
N GLN A 95 -7.99 8.41 -0.37
CA GLN A 95 -8.83 9.18 -1.30
C GLN A 95 -8.31 9.14 -2.75
N SER A 96 -6.98 9.20 -2.94
CA SER A 96 -6.36 9.15 -4.27
C SER A 96 -6.39 7.75 -4.91
N SER A 97 -6.61 6.70 -4.13
CA SER A 97 -6.72 5.31 -4.63
C SER A 97 -8.06 5.00 -5.33
N GLY A 98 -8.95 5.99 -5.48
CA GLY A 98 -10.14 5.89 -6.33
C GLY A 98 -11.30 5.05 -5.78
N GLY A 99 -11.30 4.68 -4.51
CA GLY A 99 -12.38 3.93 -3.87
C GLY A 99 -13.11 4.72 -2.78
N ASP A 100 -14.36 4.41 -2.53
CA ASP A 100 -15.14 4.92 -1.38
C ASP A 100 -14.76 4.17 -0.07
N ARG A 101 -13.46 3.87 0.08
CA ARG A 101 -12.89 3.12 1.20
C ARG A 101 -12.64 4.04 2.39
N THR A 102 -12.93 3.56 3.59
CA THR A 102 -12.59 4.25 4.83
C THR A 102 -11.10 4.06 5.15
N VAL A 103 -10.49 5.09 5.75
CA VAL A 103 -9.09 5.04 6.21
C VAL A 103 -9.00 4.17 7.45
N GLU A 104 -8.16 3.14 7.41
CA GLU A 104 -7.95 2.20 8.50
C GLU A 104 -6.60 2.40 9.21
N GLY A 105 -6.40 1.70 10.34
CA GLY A 105 -5.15 1.75 11.09
C GLY A 105 -3.94 1.32 10.29
N ALA A 106 -4.07 0.34 9.41
CA ALA A 106 -3.01 -0.14 8.55
C ALA A 106 -2.57 0.90 7.49
N ASP A 107 -3.49 1.75 6.99
CA ASP A 107 -3.15 2.85 6.08
C ASP A 107 -2.27 3.90 6.80
N ILE A 108 -2.58 4.17 8.06
CA ILE A 108 -1.80 5.09 8.90
C ILE A 108 -0.40 4.53 9.18
N LEU A 109 -0.26 3.20 9.40
CA LEU A 109 1.07 2.57 9.53
C LEU A 109 1.93 2.80 8.28
N VAL A 110 1.36 2.66 7.08
CA VAL A 110 2.08 2.94 5.83
C VAL A 110 2.44 4.42 5.71
N ALA A 111 1.53 5.32 6.10
CA ALA A 111 1.78 6.77 6.09
C ALA A 111 2.88 7.19 7.06
N MET A 112 3.07 6.49 8.20
CA MET A 112 4.15 6.77 9.16
C MET A 112 5.54 6.71 8.55
N TYR A 113 5.79 5.86 7.56
CA TYR A 113 7.09 5.75 6.90
C TYR A 113 7.53 7.02 6.16
N SER A 114 6.65 8.01 6.02
CA SER A 114 7.00 9.32 5.51
C SER A 114 7.84 10.15 6.50
N GLU A 115 7.68 9.89 7.80
CA GLU A 115 8.41 10.58 8.88
C GLU A 115 9.66 9.76 9.26
N ARG A 116 10.71 9.85 8.42
CA ARG A 116 11.90 8.99 8.49
C ARG A 116 12.69 9.15 9.79
N ASP A 117 12.60 10.30 10.41
CA ASP A 117 13.34 10.68 11.62
C ASP A 117 12.58 10.34 12.91
N SER A 118 11.37 9.77 12.84
CA SER A 118 10.59 9.32 13.98
C SER A 118 11.14 8.03 14.56
N PHE A 119 11.19 7.96 15.89
CA PHE A 119 11.58 6.74 16.60
C PHE A 119 10.60 5.59 16.34
N ALA A 120 9.33 5.87 16.15
CA ALA A 120 8.34 4.88 15.75
C ALA A 120 8.74 4.15 14.45
N VAL A 121 9.20 4.89 13.43
CA VAL A 121 9.67 4.31 12.17
C VAL A 121 10.99 3.57 12.35
N TYR A 122 11.89 4.06 13.20
CA TYR A 122 13.12 3.35 13.56
C TYR A 122 12.80 1.98 14.18
N LEU A 123 11.89 1.91 15.14
CA LEU A 123 11.48 0.65 15.77
C LEU A 123 10.83 -0.31 14.77
N LEU A 124 9.92 0.16 13.93
CA LEU A 124 9.31 -0.67 12.89
C LEU A 124 10.38 -1.30 11.98
N LYS A 125 11.38 -0.52 11.55
CA LYS A 125 12.50 -1.03 10.74
C LYS A 125 13.37 -2.03 11.50
N ARG A 126 13.64 -1.78 12.79
CA ARG A 126 14.42 -2.68 13.64
C ARG A 126 13.74 -4.05 13.79
N HIS A 127 12.42 -4.07 13.85
CA HIS A 127 11.60 -5.27 13.82
C HIS A 127 11.37 -5.83 12.40
N GLN A 128 12.20 -5.41 11.42
CA GLN A 128 12.15 -5.88 10.03
C GLN A 128 10.82 -5.62 9.31
N ILE A 129 10.01 -4.71 9.83
CA ILE A 129 8.79 -4.28 9.18
C ILE A 129 9.15 -3.18 8.19
N ASN A 130 8.92 -3.43 6.90
CA ASN A 130 9.22 -2.49 5.84
C ASN A 130 7.92 -1.91 5.26
N ARG A 131 8.00 -0.69 4.73
CA ARG A 131 6.87 -0.08 4.03
C ARG A 131 6.33 -0.98 2.92
N LEU A 132 7.23 -1.64 2.17
CA LEU A 132 6.85 -2.50 1.06
C LEU A 132 6.00 -3.69 1.53
N THR A 133 6.43 -4.40 2.59
CA THR A 133 5.68 -5.53 3.14
C THR A 133 4.30 -5.14 3.66
N LEU A 134 4.20 -3.96 4.32
CA LEU A 134 2.90 -3.42 4.76
C LEU A 134 2.00 -3.06 3.56
N THR A 135 2.57 -2.44 2.53
CA THR A 135 1.80 -2.09 1.33
C THR A 135 1.35 -3.34 0.57
N GLN A 136 2.19 -4.38 0.48
CA GLN A 136 1.84 -5.67 -0.10
C GLN A 136 0.71 -6.36 0.68
N TYR A 137 0.79 -6.35 2.00
CA TYR A 137 -0.30 -6.87 2.84
C TYR A 137 -1.62 -6.14 2.60
N LEU A 138 -1.60 -4.80 2.54
CA LEU A 138 -2.80 -4.00 2.26
C LEU A 138 -3.40 -4.25 0.87
N SER A 139 -2.53 -4.54 -0.12
CA SER A 139 -2.95 -4.77 -1.50
C SER A 139 -3.42 -6.22 -1.74
N HIS A 140 -2.83 -7.19 -1.06
CA HIS A 140 -2.98 -8.62 -1.39
C HIS A 140 -3.39 -9.50 -0.21
N GLY A 141 -3.35 -9.00 1.04
CA GLY A 141 -3.68 -9.79 2.24
C GLY A 141 -2.70 -10.94 2.53
N THR A 142 -1.55 -10.99 1.86
CA THR A 142 -0.58 -12.11 1.99
C THR A 142 0.29 -11.96 3.23
N ARG A 143 0.50 -13.07 3.95
CA ARG A 143 1.41 -13.19 5.10
C ARG A 143 2.84 -13.50 4.63
N LYS A 144 3.85 -13.07 5.40
CA LYS A 144 5.27 -13.30 5.11
C LYS A 144 5.65 -14.78 5.10
N ASP A 145 4.90 -15.62 5.83
CA ASP A 145 5.17 -17.06 5.94
C ASP A 145 4.70 -17.88 4.72
N GLU A 146 3.85 -17.30 3.84
CA GLU A 146 3.36 -17.99 2.65
C GLU A 146 4.33 -17.88 1.46
N THR A 147 5.36 -17.02 1.55
CA THR A 147 6.33 -16.81 0.47
C THR A 147 7.52 -17.79 0.50
N GLN A 148 7.62 -18.67 1.51
CA GLN A 148 8.72 -19.67 1.62
C GLN A 148 8.26 -21.13 1.47
N ALA A 149 6.98 -21.38 1.23
CA ALA A 149 6.43 -22.75 1.20
C ALA A 149 5.83 -23.18 -0.16
N GLU A 150 6.10 -22.48 -1.25
CA GLU A 150 5.60 -22.86 -2.57
C GLU A 150 6.74 -23.29 -3.52
N GLU A 151 7.45 -24.34 -3.16
CA GLU A 151 7.93 -25.35 -4.10
C GLU A 151 7.29 -26.69 -3.69
N GLU A 152 6.50 -27.24 -4.62
CA GLU A 152 5.80 -28.52 -4.64
C GLU A 152 4.35 -28.53 -4.12
N VAL A 153 3.49 -28.74 -5.03
CA VAL A 153 2.45 -29.76 -5.29
C VAL A 153 1.21 -29.17 -5.99
N ASP A 154 0.97 -29.75 -7.19
CA ASP A 154 -0.27 -29.72 -7.97
C ASP A 154 -1.55 -29.90 -7.17
N SER A 155 -2.56 -29.13 -7.47
CA SER A 155 -3.87 -29.56 -7.98
C SER A 155 -4.99 -28.56 -7.67
N GLU A 156 -5.61 -28.15 -8.74
CA GLU A 156 -7.01 -27.76 -8.95
C GLU A 156 -7.87 -27.12 -7.84
N SER A 157 -8.43 -25.98 -8.23
CA SER A 157 -9.64 -25.33 -7.70
C SER A 157 -9.51 -24.48 -6.42
N SER A 158 -9.12 -23.20 -6.62
CA SER A 158 -9.82 -22.03 -6.05
C SER A 158 -9.15 -20.71 -6.50
N SER A 159 -9.58 -20.23 -7.64
CA SER A 159 -9.04 -19.07 -8.35
C SER A 159 -9.61 -17.76 -7.83
N SER A 160 -9.06 -17.17 -6.80
CA SER A 160 -9.22 -15.71 -6.57
C SER A 160 -8.36 -15.10 -5.44
N ALA A 161 -7.58 -15.89 -4.68
CA ALA A 161 -6.83 -15.36 -3.53
C ALA A 161 -5.34 -15.06 -3.81
N ASN A 162 -4.77 -15.48 -4.94
CA ASN A 162 -3.33 -15.36 -5.26
C ASN A 162 -3.01 -14.59 -6.56
N ALA A 163 -3.93 -13.76 -7.05
CA ALA A 163 -3.65 -12.96 -8.23
C ALA A 163 -2.61 -11.88 -7.91
N GLY A 164 -1.48 -11.89 -8.60
CA GLY A 164 -0.44 -10.85 -8.47
C GLY A 164 -0.97 -9.45 -8.84
N PRO A 165 -0.24 -8.36 -8.49
CA PRO A 165 -0.69 -6.98 -8.80
C PRO A 165 -0.99 -6.76 -10.26
N LEU A 166 -0.25 -7.41 -11.16
CA LEU A 166 -0.49 -7.34 -12.59
C LEU A 166 -1.83 -7.98 -12.97
N GLU A 167 -2.18 -9.13 -12.39
CA GLU A 167 -3.43 -9.81 -12.66
C GLU A 167 -4.65 -9.08 -12.13
N LEU A 168 -4.50 -8.38 -10.98
CA LEU A 168 -5.58 -7.60 -10.37
C LEU A 168 -5.86 -6.27 -11.07
N TYR A 169 -4.81 -5.60 -11.57
CA TYR A 169 -4.93 -4.24 -12.10
C TYR A 169 -4.64 -4.11 -13.59
N THR A 170 -4.28 -5.21 -14.27
CA THR A 170 -4.02 -5.21 -15.70
C THR A 170 -4.76 -6.35 -16.40
N LEU A 171 -5.05 -6.13 -17.66
CA LEU A 171 -5.63 -7.15 -18.54
C LEU A 171 -4.52 -7.72 -19.42
N ASN A 172 -4.33 -9.05 -19.39
CA ASN A 172 -3.40 -9.71 -20.29
C ASN A 172 -4.03 -9.84 -21.68
N LEU A 173 -3.67 -8.94 -22.59
CA LEU A 173 -4.22 -8.88 -23.94
C LEU A 173 -3.92 -10.15 -24.76
N ASN A 174 -2.78 -10.81 -24.54
CA ASN A 174 -2.47 -12.06 -25.24
C ASN A 174 -3.44 -13.18 -24.82
N THR A 175 -3.79 -13.26 -23.53
CA THR A 175 -4.77 -14.24 -23.05
C THR A 175 -6.17 -13.95 -23.59
N GLU A 176 -6.58 -12.69 -23.69
CA GLU A 176 -7.86 -12.32 -24.28
C GLU A 176 -7.89 -12.58 -25.80
N ALA A 177 -6.77 -12.36 -26.47
CA ALA A 177 -6.65 -12.73 -27.91
C ALA A 177 -6.73 -14.24 -28.12
N GLN A 178 -6.12 -15.06 -27.24
CA GLN A 178 -6.26 -16.54 -27.31
C GLN A 178 -7.70 -17.00 -27.10
N LYS A 179 -8.45 -16.32 -26.24
CA LYS A 179 -9.88 -16.60 -26.02
C LYS A 179 -10.80 -16.08 -27.12
N GLY A 180 -10.24 -15.45 -28.15
CA GLY A 180 -11.02 -14.90 -29.27
C GLY A 180 -11.87 -13.66 -28.93
N LYS A 181 -11.53 -12.97 -27.85
CA LYS A 181 -12.25 -11.77 -27.40
C LYS A 181 -11.72 -10.46 -28.00
N THR A 182 -10.63 -10.51 -28.77
CA THR A 182 -10.05 -9.37 -29.46
C THR A 182 -10.40 -9.42 -30.94
N ASP A 183 -10.91 -8.31 -31.46
CA ASP A 183 -11.23 -8.19 -32.88
C ASP A 183 -9.94 -8.02 -33.72
N PRO A 184 -9.88 -8.60 -34.96
CA PRO A 184 -8.79 -8.35 -35.85
C PRO A 184 -8.74 -6.89 -36.27
N LEU A 185 -7.56 -6.28 -36.18
CA LEU A 185 -7.36 -4.86 -36.55
C LEU A 185 -7.31 -4.75 -38.09
N ILE A 186 -8.15 -3.87 -38.64
CA ILE A 186 -8.24 -3.63 -40.09
C ILE A 186 -7.74 -2.21 -40.40
N GLY A 187 -6.84 -2.07 -41.37
CA GLY A 187 -6.44 -0.80 -41.92
C GLY A 187 -5.39 0.00 -41.10
N ARG A 188 -4.71 -0.66 -40.18
CA ARG A 188 -3.66 -0.02 -39.31
C ARG A 188 -2.35 -0.81 -39.32
N GLU A 189 -2.03 -1.50 -40.42
CA GLU A 189 -0.84 -2.34 -40.52
C GLU A 189 0.47 -1.57 -40.34
N LYS A 190 0.54 -0.34 -40.83
CA LYS A 190 1.74 0.52 -40.73
C LYS A 190 2.03 0.94 -39.31
N GLU A 191 1.00 1.29 -38.53
CA GLU A 191 1.11 1.68 -37.14
C GLU A 191 1.54 0.51 -36.26
N ILE A 192 1.01 -0.68 -36.51
CA ILE A 192 1.40 -1.92 -35.82
C ILE A 192 2.84 -2.29 -36.14
N GLU A 193 3.22 -2.33 -37.43
CA GLU A 193 4.59 -2.61 -37.84
C GLU A 193 5.58 -1.63 -37.16
N ARG A 194 5.21 -0.35 -37.11
CA ARG A 194 6.02 0.66 -36.44
C ARG A 194 6.11 0.43 -34.94
N ALA A 195 5.03 0.07 -34.28
CA ALA A 195 5.01 -0.27 -32.87
C ALA A 195 5.89 -1.49 -32.57
N ALA A 196 5.77 -2.57 -33.38
CA ALA A 196 6.61 -3.76 -33.29
C ALA A 196 8.10 -3.44 -33.46
N GLN A 197 8.45 -2.65 -34.46
CA GLN A 197 9.84 -2.18 -34.67
C GLN A 197 10.40 -1.42 -33.48
N ILE A 198 9.58 -0.60 -32.80
CA ILE A 198 10.00 0.14 -31.59
C ILE A 198 10.19 -0.82 -30.43
N LEU A 199 9.26 -1.76 -30.20
CA LEU A 199 9.33 -2.75 -29.12
C LEU A 199 10.56 -3.66 -29.26
N CYS A 200 10.98 -4.01 -30.47
CA CYS A 200 12.17 -4.83 -30.74
C CYS A 200 13.51 -4.10 -30.52
N ARG A 201 13.52 -2.81 -30.19
CA ARG A 201 14.76 -2.07 -29.92
C ARG A 201 15.37 -2.46 -28.60
N ARG A 202 16.70 -2.49 -28.52
CA ARG A 202 17.43 -2.72 -27.25
C ARG A 202 17.27 -1.60 -26.22
N ARG A 203 17.03 -0.36 -26.67
CA ARG A 203 16.81 0.84 -25.82
C ARG A 203 15.72 1.68 -26.46
N LYS A 204 15.00 2.46 -25.64
CA LYS A 204 13.89 3.32 -26.08
C LYS A 204 12.80 2.52 -26.80
N ASN A 205 12.46 1.39 -26.23
CA ASN A 205 11.49 0.43 -26.75
C ASN A 205 10.03 0.67 -26.29
N ASN A 206 9.71 1.88 -25.85
CA ASN A 206 8.38 2.27 -25.40
C ASN A 206 7.67 3.06 -26.51
N PRO A 207 6.75 2.46 -27.29
CA PRO A 207 5.94 3.19 -28.27
C PRO A 207 4.91 4.08 -27.54
N LEU A 208 4.78 5.32 -27.96
CA LEU A 208 3.76 6.25 -27.49
C LEU A 208 2.73 6.45 -28.61
N LEU A 209 1.47 6.11 -28.31
CA LEU A 209 0.34 6.32 -29.21
C LEU A 209 -0.37 7.62 -28.86
N VAL A 210 -0.31 8.61 -29.75
CA VAL A 210 -0.91 9.94 -29.59
C VAL A 210 -2.01 10.14 -30.64
N GLY A 211 -3.11 10.73 -30.22
CA GLY A 211 -4.26 11.03 -31.10
C GLY A 211 -5.50 11.40 -30.29
N ASP A 212 -6.55 11.83 -30.97
CA ASP A 212 -7.81 12.23 -30.37
C ASP A 212 -8.53 11.05 -29.67
N PRO A 213 -9.45 11.29 -28.74
CA PRO A 213 -10.31 10.24 -28.18
C PRO A 213 -11.07 9.48 -29.28
N GLY A 214 -11.15 8.15 -29.17
CA GLY A 214 -11.93 7.34 -30.10
C GLY A 214 -11.23 6.95 -31.43
N VAL A 215 -9.99 7.39 -31.70
CA VAL A 215 -9.28 7.05 -32.96
C VAL A 215 -8.69 5.62 -33.00
N GLY A 216 -8.96 4.80 -31.97
CA GLY A 216 -8.51 3.39 -31.95
C GLY A 216 -7.10 3.16 -31.41
N LYS A 217 -6.60 3.99 -30.46
CA LYS A 217 -5.29 3.79 -29.83
C LYS A 217 -5.19 2.46 -29.09
N THR A 218 -6.23 2.09 -28.36
CA THR A 218 -6.31 0.81 -27.63
C THR A 218 -6.38 -0.37 -28.59
N SER A 219 -7.11 -0.22 -29.70
CA SER A 219 -7.23 -1.28 -30.71
C SER A 219 -5.90 -1.64 -31.38
N ILE A 220 -4.92 -0.70 -31.42
CA ILE A 220 -3.56 -1.01 -31.89
C ILE A 220 -2.86 -1.98 -30.94
N ALA A 221 -3.02 -1.82 -29.60
CA ALA A 221 -2.44 -2.72 -28.62
C ALA A 221 -3.11 -4.10 -28.65
N GLU A 222 -4.43 -4.15 -28.81
CA GLU A 222 -5.21 -5.39 -28.97
C GLU A 222 -4.84 -6.12 -30.29
N GLY A 223 -4.71 -5.37 -31.39
CA GLY A 223 -4.29 -5.91 -32.69
C GLY A 223 -2.86 -6.47 -32.65
N LEU A 224 -1.93 -5.81 -31.93
CA LEU A 224 -0.58 -6.33 -31.72
C LEU A 224 -0.61 -7.66 -30.94
N ALA A 225 -1.38 -7.74 -29.87
CA ALA A 225 -1.56 -8.97 -29.10
C ALA A 225 -2.12 -10.10 -29.96
N TRP A 226 -3.09 -9.78 -30.80
CA TRP A 226 -3.66 -10.75 -31.78
C TRP A 226 -2.60 -11.26 -32.76
N LEU A 227 -1.75 -10.39 -33.29
CA LEU A 227 -0.66 -10.78 -34.20
C LEU A 227 0.37 -11.67 -33.51
N ILE A 228 0.75 -11.35 -32.28
CA ILE A 228 1.69 -12.15 -31.46
C ILE A 228 1.14 -13.56 -31.25
N VAL A 229 -0.12 -13.67 -30.84
CA VAL A 229 -0.76 -14.97 -30.59
C VAL A 229 -0.87 -15.82 -31.87
N ASN A 230 -1.10 -15.19 -33.02
CA ASN A 230 -1.18 -15.87 -34.28
C ASN A 230 0.17 -16.08 -35.00
N GLY A 231 1.29 -15.71 -34.34
CA GLY A 231 2.64 -15.88 -34.92
C GLY A 231 2.89 -15.02 -36.15
N LYS A 232 2.23 -13.88 -36.26
CA LYS A 232 2.34 -12.94 -37.41
C LYS A 232 3.05 -11.64 -37.08
N ALA A 233 3.58 -11.50 -35.85
CA ALA A 233 4.35 -10.34 -35.38
C ALA A 233 5.85 -10.64 -35.41
#